data_3bb69c3ee7ec9444055f46a935124925
#
_entry.id   3bb69c3ee7ec9444055f46a935124925
#
_cell.length_a   1.000
_cell.length_b   1.000
_cell.length_c   1.000
_cell.angle_alpha   90.00
_cell.angle_beta   90.00
_cell.angle_gamma   90.00
#
_symmetry.space_group_name_H-M   'P 1'
#
loop_
_entity.id
_entity.type
_entity.pdbx_description
1 polymer ?
#
loop_
_entity_poly.entity_id
_entity_poly.type
_entity_poly.pdbx_seq_one_letter_code
_entity_poly.pdbx_strand_id
1 'polypeptide(L)'
;EKIVADNKSEIAAIILEPLVQCAGGMRTHSTQVLSYIASVAKNNNILFILDEVATGFGRTGTMFAYEQADIQSDIICLGKALTGGTLSLSAVVTTRDVYEAFLGSDLNKALMHGPTYMANPLACAAANASIEIFKDEPRLEQVLNIEKIIKDRIETFSNFPGVLDVRSKGAIGVVQLKRIPDLNWLRNRFIEKGVWIRPFLDIIYIMPCFTIEEDELNQLLDAIEQIIPEWADKFYEQIK
;
A
#
# COMPACT_ATOMS: atom_id res chain seq x y z
N GLU A 1 21.20 7.60 -5.64
CA GLU A 1 22.27 8.61 -5.45
C GLU A 1 22.65 9.31 -6.75
N LYS A 2 23.02 8.58 -7.80
CA LYS A 2 23.50 9.19 -9.06
C LYS A 2 22.50 10.23 -9.60
N ILE A 3 21.21 9.89 -9.70
CA ILE A 3 20.17 10.83 -10.17
C ILE A 3 20.14 12.10 -9.30
N VAL A 4 20.24 11.96 -7.98
CA VAL A 4 20.25 13.10 -7.05
C VAL A 4 21.52 13.92 -7.22
N ALA A 5 22.70 13.29 -7.34
CA ALA A 5 23.96 13.99 -7.53
C ALA A 5 23.99 14.79 -8.82
N ASP A 6 23.50 14.18 -9.92
CA ASP A 6 23.52 14.79 -11.25
C ASP A 6 22.50 15.92 -11.44
N ASN A 7 21.41 15.94 -10.61
CA ASN A 7 20.28 16.86 -10.78
C ASN A 7 19.90 17.59 -9.49
N LYS A 8 20.80 17.74 -8.53
CA LYS A 8 20.51 18.27 -7.19
C LYS A 8 19.81 19.63 -7.19
N SER A 9 20.15 20.50 -8.12
CA SER A 9 19.56 21.84 -8.23
C SER A 9 18.13 21.85 -8.81
N GLU A 10 17.68 20.75 -9.36
CA GLU A 10 16.37 20.63 -10.02
C GLU A 10 15.39 19.77 -9.23
N ILE A 11 15.87 19.02 -8.21
CA ILE A 11 15.04 18.13 -7.41
C ILE A 11 14.54 18.86 -6.17
N ALA A 12 13.23 19.07 -6.08
CA ALA A 12 12.58 19.67 -4.91
C ALA A 12 12.27 18.63 -3.82
N ALA A 13 11.86 17.42 -4.22
CA ALA A 13 11.44 16.38 -3.29
C ALA A 13 11.67 14.98 -3.87
N ILE A 14 11.74 13.98 -2.96
CA ILE A 14 11.63 12.56 -3.26
C ILE A 14 10.32 12.07 -2.65
N ILE A 15 9.46 11.45 -3.46
CA ILE A 15 8.21 10.84 -3.00
C ILE A 15 8.21 9.35 -3.27
N LEU A 16 7.77 8.54 -2.29
CA LEU A 16 7.54 7.11 -2.47
C LEU A 16 6.46 6.57 -1.52
N GLU A 17 5.84 5.45 -1.93
CA GLU A 17 5.02 4.62 -1.05
C GLU A 17 5.94 3.78 -0.15
N PRO A 18 5.88 3.89 1.19
CA PRO A 18 6.78 3.14 2.07
C PRO A 18 6.43 1.66 2.12
N LEU A 19 7.44 0.81 2.05
CA LEU A 19 7.44 -0.65 2.13
C LEU A 19 6.70 -1.39 1.00
N VAL A 20 5.61 -0.85 0.46
CA VAL A 20 4.82 -1.48 -0.62
C VAL A 20 4.42 -0.44 -1.65
N GLN A 21 4.92 -0.56 -2.86
CA GLN A 21 4.50 0.23 -4.01
C GLN A 21 3.28 -0.43 -4.65
N CYS A 22 2.08 -0.02 -4.25
CA CYS A 22 0.84 -0.73 -4.57
C CYS A 22 0.49 -0.70 -6.06
N ALA A 23 0.24 0.47 -6.65
CA ALA A 23 -0.17 0.59 -8.05
C ALA A 23 0.92 0.16 -9.03
N GLY A 24 2.18 0.17 -8.63
CA GLY A 24 3.34 -0.30 -9.40
C GLY A 24 3.50 -1.81 -9.47
N GLY A 25 2.51 -2.60 -9.06
CA GLY A 25 2.54 -4.07 -9.08
C GLY A 25 2.78 -4.69 -7.70
N MET A 26 2.35 -4.05 -6.64
CA MET A 26 2.50 -4.52 -5.25
C MET A 26 3.94 -4.91 -4.92
N ARG A 27 4.89 -4.11 -5.35
CA ARG A 27 6.32 -4.34 -5.12
C ARG A 27 6.69 -3.97 -3.71
N THR A 28 7.33 -4.90 -3.01
CA THR A 28 7.83 -4.67 -1.65
C THR A 28 9.28 -4.22 -1.66
N HIS A 29 9.66 -3.41 -0.70
CA HIS A 29 11.05 -3.08 -0.40
C HIS A 29 11.32 -3.10 1.09
N SER A 30 12.56 -3.29 1.47
CA SER A 30 12.92 -3.42 2.88
C SER A 30 12.95 -2.07 3.62
N THR A 31 12.89 -2.14 4.94
CA THR A 31 13.08 -0.96 5.80
C THR A 31 14.43 -0.30 5.60
N GLN A 32 15.48 -1.09 5.29
CA GLN A 32 16.83 -0.58 4.99
C GLN A 32 16.84 0.29 3.72
N VAL A 33 16.11 -0.12 2.67
CA VAL A 33 15.97 0.68 1.45
C VAL A 33 15.25 1.99 1.75
N LEU A 34 14.18 1.94 2.55
CA LEU A 34 13.43 3.12 2.94
C LEU A 34 14.30 4.09 3.76
N SER A 35 15.02 3.60 4.78
CA SER A 35 15.96 4.39 5.59
C SER A 35 17.08 4.99 4.74
N TYR A 36 17.60 4.22 3.77
CA TYR A 36 18.62 4.70 2.85
C TYR A 36 18.13 5.87 1.99
N ILE A 37 16.93 5.76 1.40
CA ILE A 37 16.35 6.83 0.59
C ILE A 37 16.10 8.09 1.44
N ALA A 38 15.58 7.92 2.66
CA ALA A 38 15.41 9.02 3.61
C ALA A 38 16.74 9.73 3.92
N SER A 39 17.82 8.96 4.12
CA SER A 39 19.15 9.51 4.34
C SER A 39 19.69 10.27 3.14
N VAL A 40 19.45 9.78 1.92
CA VAL A 40 19.82 10.48 0.68
C VAL A 40 19.09 11.82 0.57
N ALA A 41 17.79 11.85 0.83
CA ALA A 41 17.01 13.10 0.83
C ALA A 41 17.59 14.11 1.85
N LYS A 42 17.75 13.69 3.10
CA LYS A 42 18.27 14.50 4.20
C LYS A 42 19.67 15.06 3.91
N ASN A 43 20.60 14.22 3.46
CA ASN A 43 21.99 14.63 3.19
C ASN A 43 22.11 15.60 2.01
N ASN A 44 21.09 15.71 1.18
CA ASN A 44 21.07 16.61 0.04
C ASN A 44 20.13 17.81 0.23
N ASN A 45 19.50 17.97 1.39
CA ASN A 45 18.50 19.01 1.68
C ASN A 45 17.33 18.96 0.68
N ILE A 46 16.85 17.76 0.35
CA ILE A 46 15.71 17.49 -0.51
C ILE A 46 14.56 17.05 0.40
N LEU A 47 13.35 17.57 0.17
CA LEU A 47 12.17 17.17 0.93
C LEU A 47 11.87 15.69 0.72
N PHE A 48 11.49 15.01 1.80
CA PHE A 48 11.10 13.61 1.76
C PHE A 48 9.59 13.46 2.00
N ILE A 49 8.88 12.93 1.00
CA ILE A 49 7.43 12.75 1.00
C ILE A 49 7.10 11.26 1.07
N LEU A 50 6.29 10.86 2.04
CA LEU A 50 5.76 9.51 2.15
C LEU A 50 4.30 9.47 1.69
N ASP A 51 4.01 8.64 0.70
CA ASP A 51 2.66 8.34 0.27
C ASP A 51 2.13 7.14 1.07
N GLU A 52 1.51 7.41 2.21
CA GLU A 52 0.86 6.42 3.07
C GLU A 52 -0.65 6.21 2.72
N VAL A 53 -1.09 6.71 1.57
CA VAL A 53 -2.50 6.56 1.15
C VAL A 53 -2.95 5.11 1.10
N ALA A 54 -2.06 4.18 0.73
CA ALA A 54 -2.36 2.75 0.66
C ALA A 54 -1.75 1.94 1.81
N THR A 55 -0.64 2.40 2.37
CA THR A 55 0.17 1.66 3.36
C THR A 55 -0.15 2.02 4.80
N GLY A 56 -0.72 3.20 5.03
CA GLY A 56 -1.08 3.69 6.36
C GLY A 56 -2.26 2.97 7.01
N PHE A 57 -2.51 3.34 8.23
CA PHE A 57 -3.63 2.84 9.05
C PHE A 57 -3.61 1.32 9.19
N GLY A 58 -2.48 0.77 9.63
CA GLY A 58 -2.35 -0.63 9.98
C GLY A 58 -2.03 -1.58 8.83
N ARG A 59 -2.18 -1.17 7.56
CA ARG A 59 -2.13 -2.08 6.40
C ARG A 59 -0.86 -2.93 6.33
N THR A 60 0.28 -2.39 6.75
CA THR A 60 1.59 -3.07 6.70
C THR A 60 2.05 -3.63 8.04
N GLY A 61 1.20 -3.61 9.08
CA GLY A 61 1.49 -4.16 10.40
C GLY A 61 1.77 -3.12 11.50
N THR A 62 2.04 -1.87 11.16
CA THR A 62 2.14 -0.71 12.07
C THR A 62 1.13 0.35 11.69
N MET A 63 0.85 1.32 12.56
CA MET A 63 -0.11 2.38 12.25
C MET A 63 0.27 3.08 10.95
N PHE A 64 1.54 3.42 10.77
CA PHE A 64 2.11 3.89 9.51
C PHE A 64 3.31 3.03 9.11
N ALA A 65 3.48 2.78 7.82
CA ALA A 65 4.54 1.90 7.32
C ALA A 65 5.95 2.43 7.63
N TYR A 66 6.14 3.75 7.63
CA TYR A 66 7.44 4.37 7.90
C TYR A 66 7.96 4.11 9.32
N GLU A 67 7.08 3.85 10.28
CA GLU A 67 7.48 3.54 11.67
C GLU A 67 8.40 2.32 11.75
N GLN A 68 8.26 1.38 10.81
CA GLN A 68 9.09 0.17 10.74
C GLN A 68 10.56 0.46 10.36
N ALA A 69 10.83 1.63 9.80
CA ALA A 69 12.16 2.05 9.38
C ALA A 69 12.80 3.09 10.32
N ASP A 70 12.07 3.51 11.38
CA ASP A 70 12.49 4.55 12.32
C ASP A 70 13.01 5.82 11.63
N ILE A 71 12.25 6.30 10.65
CA ILE A 71 12.56 7.50 9.87
C ILE A 71 11.53 8.59 10.11
N GLN A 72 11.87 9.81 9.71
CA GLN A 72 10.96 10.94 9.65
C GLN A 72 10.89 11.46 8.21
N SER A 73 9.73 12.00 7.85
CA SER A 73 9.51 12.66 6.57
C SER A 73 9.10 14.11 6.78
N ASP A 74 9.24 14.91 5.73
CA ASP A 74 8.79 16.29 5.75
C ASP A 74 7.29 16.40 5.46
N ILE A 75 6.77 15.47 4.65
CA ILE A 75 5.37 15.43 4.24
C ILE A 75 4.87 13.98 4.24
N ILE A 76 3.65 13.77 4.74
CA ILE A 76 2.94 12.48 4.67
C ILE A 76 1.58 12.70 4.01
N CYS A 77 1.29 11.90 2.97
CA CYS A 77 0.00 11.86 2.31
C CYS A 77 -0.84 10.72 2.88
N LEU A 78 -2.06 11.02 3.31
CA LEU A 78 -3.01 10.09 3.93
C LEU A 78 -4.32 10.04 3.15
N GLY A 79 -4.97 8.88 3.13
CA GLY A 79 -6.27 8.70 2.47
C GLY A 79 -6.84 7.31 2.72
N LYS A 80 -7.73 6.86 1.85
CA LYS A 80 -8.36 5.51 1.91
C LYS A 80 -8.84 5.13 3.31
N ALA A 81 -8.05 4.35 4.06
CA ALA A 81 -8.40 3.89 5.40
C ALA A 81 -8.52 5.02 6.44
N LEU A 82 -8.10 6.25 6.12
CA LEU A 82 -8.32 7.43 6.96
C LEU A 82 -9.78 7.55 7.43
N THR A 83 -10.74 7.21 6.58
CA THR A 83 -12.18 7.24 6.91
C THR A 83 -12.79 5.84 7.06
N GLY A 84 -11.99 4.79 7.13
CA GLY A 84 -12.49 3.41 7.15
C GLY A 84 -13.31 3.02 5.91
N GLY A 85 -13.17 3.74 4.79
CA GLY A 85 -13.93 3.51 3.56
C GLY A 85 -15.34 4.13 3.54
N THR A 86 -15.74 4.88 4.56
CA THR A 86 -17.08 5.47 4.70
C THR A 86 -17.30 6.64 3.75
N LEU A 87 -16.33 7.56 3.66
CA LEU A 87 -16.39 8.77 2.84
C LEU A 87 -15.02 9.07 2.23
N SER A 88 -15.00 9.77 1.10
CA SER A 88 -13.77 10.23 0.47
C SER A 88 -13.16 11.39 1.27
N LEU A 89 -11.95 11.19 1.79
CA LEU A 89 -11.14 12.21 2.42
C LEU A 89 -9.67 11.88 2.22
N SER A 90 -8.86 12.92 2.06
CA SER A 90 -7.41 12.83 2.14
C SER A 90 -6.87 13.92 3.06
N ALA A 91 -5.68 13.69 3.59
CA ALA A 91 -4.98 14.68 4.38
C ALA A 91 -3.50 14.68 3.98
N VAL A 92 -2.89 15.86 4.06
CA VAL A 92 -1.45 16.03 3.94
C VAL A 92 -0.97 16.62 5.26
N VAL A 93 -0.05 15.91 5.91
CA VAL A 93 0.57 16.33 7.17
C VAL A 93 2.00 16.77 6.86
N THR A 94 2.42 17.92 7.36
CA THR A 94 3.75 18.45 7.09
C THR A 94 4.47 18.83 8.37
N THR A 95 5.80 18.94 8.28
CA THR A 95 6.60 19.57 9.33
C THR A 95 6.30 21.07 9.41
N ARG A 96 6.71 21.67 10.54
CA ARG A 96 6.57 23.11 10.74
C ARG A 96 7.34 23.93 9.71
N ASP A 97 8.53 23.49 9.34
CA ASP A 97 9.38 24.18 8.37
C ASP A 97 8.70 24.28 6.99
N VAL A 98 8.06 23.19 6.54
CA VAL A 98 7.27 23.20 5.30
C VAL A 98 6.09 24.14 5.40
N TYR A 99 5.36 24.13 6.52
CA TYR A 99 4.23 25.03 6.75
C TYR A 99 4.67 26.51 6.75
N GLU A 100 5.75 26.83 7.45
CA GLU A 100 6.26 28.22 7.56
C GLU A 100 6.69 28.80 6.22
N ALA A 101 7.08 27.98 5.25
CA ALA A 101 7.42 28.44 3.90
C ALA A 101 6.26 29.14 3.17
N PHE A 102 5.01 28.83 3.56
CA PHE A 102 3.80 29.42 2.99
C PHE A 102 3.32 30.66 3.72
N LEU A 103 3.95 30.99 4.87
CA LEU A 103 3.57 32.16 5.67
C LEU A 103 4.24 33.44 5.19
N GLY A 104 3.60 34.56 5.42
CA GLY A 104 4.16 35.89 5.15
C GLY A 104 3.22 36.78 4.34
N SER A 105 3.71 37.96 3.97
CA SER A 105 2.98 38.96 3.19
C SER A 105 3.13 38.80 1.66
N ASP A 106 4.00 37.90 1.22
CA ASP A 106 4.21 37.63 -0.21
C ASP A 106 3.13 36.66 -0.71
N LEU A 107 2.21 37.17 -1.52
CA LEU A 107 1.10 36.38 -2.09
C LEU A 107 1.58 35.22 -2.97
N ASN A 108 2.79 35.29 -3.54
CA ASN A 108 3.35 34.20 -4.35
C ASN A 108 3.71 32.97 -3.52
N LYS A 109 3.82 33.11 -2.20
CA LYS A 109 4.05 32.00 -1.27
C LYS A 109 2.77 31.34 -0.75
N ALA A 110 1.62 31.93 -1.01
CA ALA A 110 0.35 31.39 -0.51
C ALA A 110 0.05 30.04 -1.15
N LEU A 111 -0.33 29.04 -0.33
CA LEU A 111 -0.82 27.76 -0.81
C LEU A 111 -2.24 27.93 -1.35
N MET A 112 -2.35 28.19 -2.66
CA MET A 112 -3.62 28.39 -3.36
C MET A 112 -4.30 27.06 -3.73
N HIS A 113 -4.42 26.16 -2.75
CA HIS A 113 -5.07 24.85 -2.90
C HIS A 113 -6.20 24.72 -1.89
N GLY A 114 -7.44 24.67 -2.35
CA GLY A 114 -8.62 24.61 -1.52
C GLY A 114 -9.82 24.02 -2.28
N PRO A 115 -9.92 22.67 -2.42
CA PRO A 115 -11.13 22.05 -2.98
C PRO A 115 -12.39 22.51 -2.25
N THR A 116 -13.51 22.66 -2.98
CA THR A 116 -14.78 23.19 -2.43
C THR A 116 -15.24 22.47 -1.17
N TYR A 117 -15.02 21.16 -1.08
CA TYR A 117 -15.42 20.33 0.06
C TYR A 117 -14.23 19.96 0.98
N MET A 118 -13.15 20.74 0.97
CA MET A 118 -12.05 20.57 1.89
C MET A 118 -12.56 20.59 3.33
N ALA A 119 -12.02 19.71 4.18
CA ALA A 119 -12.41 19.54 5.58
C ALA A 119 -13.91 19.33 5.78
N ASN A 120 -14.57 18.61 4.87
CA ASN A 120 -15.98 18.22 5.01
C ASN A 120 -16.23 17.63 6.40
N PRO A 121 -17.13 18.22 7.22
CA PRO A 121 -17.30 17.79 8.62
C PRO A 121 -17.78 16.36 8.77
N LEU A 122 -18.56 15.82 7.83
CA LEU A 122 -18.97 14.41 7.86
C LEU A 122 -17.78 13.47 7.64
N ALA A 123 -16.93 13.80 6.66
CA ALA A 123 -15.73 13.01 6.38
C ALA A 123 -14.70 13.13 7.53
N CYS A 124 -14.56 14.29 8.15
CA CYS A 124 -13.71 14.48 9.33
C CYS A 124 -14.26 13.68 10.54
N ALA A 125 -15.57 13.64 10.74
CA ALA A 125 -16.18 12.81 11.77
C ALA A 125 -15.93 11.32 11.54
N ALA A 126 -16.05 10.84 10.27
CA ALA A 126 -15.73 9.47 9.90
C ALA A 126 -14.23 9.14 10.14
N ALA A 127 -13.33 10.08 9.83
CA ALA A 127 -11.91 9.91 10.07
C ALA A 127 -11.59 9.81 11.58
N ASN A 128 -12.18 10.67 12.39
CA ASN A 128 -12.00 10.60 13.84
C ASN A 128 -12.53 9.27 14.41
N ALA A 129 -13.71 8.82 13.98
CA ALA A 129 -14.25 7.52 14.40
C ALA A 129 -13.33 6.35 13.97
N SER A 130 -12.78 6.40 12.75
CA SER A 130 -11.82 5.40 12.28
C SER A 130 -10.56 5.36 13.15
N ILE A 131 -10.03 6.51 13.56
CA ILE A 131 -8.86 6.60 14.45
C ILE A 131 -9.18 6.08 15.85
N GLU A 132 -10.36 6.38 16.41
CA GLU A 132 -10.77 5.85 17.71
C GLU A 132 -10.86 4.32 17.70
N ILE A 133 -11.33 3.70 16.61
CA ILE A 133 -11.35 2.23 16.46
C ILE A 133 -9.94 1.63 16.66
N PHE A 134 -8.89 2.28 16.15
CA PHE A 134 -7.52 1.80 16.37
C PHE A 134 -7.03 1.94 17.81
N LYS A 135 -7.62 2.84 18.60
CA LYS A 135 -7.30 2.98 20.02
C LYS A 135 -8.06 1.97 20.88
N ASP A 136 -9.31 1.71 20.53
CA ASP A 136 -10.24 0.94 21.36
C ASP A 136 -10.26 -0.55 21.00
N GLU A 137 -9.83 -0.92 19.78
CA GLU A 137 -9.90 -2.28 19.28
C GLU A 137 -8.52 -2.77 18.77
N PRO A 138 -8.24 -4.08 18.86
CA PRO A 138 -6.88 -4.65 18.58
C PRO A 138 -6.61 -4.80 17.08
N ARG A 139 -6.84 -3.75 16.27
CA ARG A 139 -6.72 -3.81 14.80
C ARG A 139 -5.32 -4.22 14.33
N LEU A 140 -4.27 -3.72 14.98
CA LEU A 140 -2.90 -4.07 14.61
C LEU A 140 -2.57 -5.54 14.92
N GLU A 141 -3.10 -6.10 16.01
CA GLU A 141 -2.96 -7.52 16.33
C GLU A 141 -3.69 -8.40 15.30
N GLN A 142 -4.88 -7.98 14.87
CA GLN A 142 -5.60 -8.67 13.80
C GLN A 142 -4.78 -8.66 12.50
N VAL A 143 -4.15 -7.55 12.15
CA VAL A 143 -3.27 -7.47 10.97
C VAL A 143 -2.08 -8.42 11.09
N LEU A 144 -1.45 -8.54 12.25
CA LEU A 144 -0.35 -9.50 12.47
C LEU A 144 -0.80 -10.95 12.31
N ASN A 145 -2.00 -11.29 12.78
CA ASN A 145 -2.58 -12.62 12.58
C ASN A 145 -2.87 -12.90 11.10
N ILE A 146 -3.46 -11.93 10.40
CA ILE A 146 -3.69 -12.00 8.94
C ILE A 146 -2.36 -12.19 8.19
N GLU A 147 -1.32 -11.42 8.54
CA GLU A 147 0.01 -11.52 7.92
C GLU A 147 0.57 -12.93 8.06
N LYS A 148 0.47 -13.52 9.26
CA LYS A 148 0.96 -14.88 9.53
C LYS A 148 0.25 -15.89 8.64
N ILE A 149 -1.10 -15.88 8.61
CA ILE A 149 -1.88 -16.82 7.79
C ILE A 149 -1.54 -16.66 6.31
N ILE A 150 -1.53 -15.42 5.81
CA ILE A 150 -1.20 -15.14 4.42
C ILE A 150 0.19 -15.67 4.10
N LYS A 151 1.20 -15.33 4.90
CA LYS A 151 2.58 -15.72 4.67
C LYS A 151 2.75 -17.23 4.60
N ASP A 152 2.24 -17.95 5.61
CA ASP A 152 2.37 -19.41 5.70
C ASP A 152 1.75 -20.11 4.48
N ARG A 153 0.64 -19.57 3.96
CA ARG A 153 -0.07 -20.14 2.81
C ARG A 153 0.55 -19.76 1.47
N ILE A 154 0.84 -18.49 1.22
CA ILE A 154 1.32 -18.07 -0.10
C ILE A 154 2.75 -18.53 -0.39
N GLU A 155 3.58 -18.80 0.62
CA GLU A 155 4.93 -19.35 0.44
C GLU A 155 4.88 -20.69 -0.33
N THR A 156 3.84 -21.49 -0.11
CA THR A 156 3.65 -22.76 -0.82
C THR A 156 3.35 -22.57 -2.31
N PHE A 157 2.75 -21.44 -2.69
CA PHE A 157 2.38 -21.13 -4.07
C PHE A 157 3.58 -20.84 -4.97
N SER A 158 4.75 -20.57 -4.40
CA SER A 158 6.01 -20.38 -5.15
C SER A 158 6.40 -21.59 -5.99
N ASN A 159 5.90 -22.78 -5.61
CA ASN A 159 6.17 -24.03 -6.32
C ASN A 159 5.25 -24.26 -7.53
N PHE A 160 4.22 -23.44 -7.72
CA PHE A 160 3.31 -23.63 -8.85
C PHE A 160 3.91 -23.17 -10.18
N PRO A 161 3.66 -23.89 -11.27
CA PRO A 161 4.15 -23.51 -12.58
C PRO A 161 3.71 -22.09 -12.97
N GLY A 162 4.64 -21.29 -13.46
CA GLY A 162 4.36 -19.92 -13.91
C GLY A 162 4.28 -18.86 -12.80
N VAL A 163 4.44 -19.24 -11.54
CA VAL A 163 4.63 -18.27 -10.43
C VAL A 163 6.09 -17.80 -10.45
N LEU A 164 6.29 -16.49 -10.45
CA LEU A 164 7.61 -15.86 -10.42
C LEU A 164 8.04 -15.45 -9.02
N ASP A 165 7.09 -14.99 -8.22
CA ASP A 165 7.36 -14.46 -6.89
C ASP A 165 6.09 -14.51 -6.03
N VAL A 166 6.28 -14.66 -4.73
CA VAL A 166 5.23 -14.53 -3.72
C VAL A 166 5.73 -13.64 -2.61
N ARG A 167 4.88 -12.75 -2.11
CA ARG A 167 5.27 -11.81 -1.07
C ARG A 167 4.09 -11.41 -0.20
N SER A 168 4.37 -11.14 1.06
CA SER A 168 3.39 -10.65 2.03
C SER A 168 3.96 -9.50 2.84
N LYS A 169 3.06 -8.60 3.25
CA LYS A 169 3.39 -7.53 4.18
C LYS A 169 2.13 -7.05 4.89
N GLY A 170 2.05 -7.27 6.21
CA GLY A 170 0.83 -6.98 6.94
C GLY A 170 -0.38 -7.70 6.33
N ALA A 171 -1.51 -7.01 6.18
CA ALA A 171 -2.70 -7.57 5.54
C ALA A 171 -2.65 -7.44 4.01
N ILE A 172 -1.52 -7.79 3.40
CA ILE A 172 -1.31 -7.83 1.94
C ILE A 172 -0.67 -9.16 1.58
N GLY A 173 -1.27 -9.90 0.64
CA GLY A 173 -0.69 -11.09 0.03
C GLY A 173 -0.64 -10.94 -1.49
N VAL A 174 0.46 -11.33 -2.11
CA VAL A 174 0.68 -11.16 -3.56
C VAL A 174 1.31 -12.41 -4.15
N VAL A 175 0.77 -12.86 -5.27
CA VAL A 175 1.36 -13.88 -6.13
C VAL A 175 1.62 -13.25 -7.49
N GLN A 176 2.87 -13.19 -7.89
CA GLN A 176 3.27 -12.69 -9.20
C GLN A 176 3.40 -13.84 -10.19
N LEU A 177 2.70 -13.73 -11.27
CA LEU A 177 2.71 -14.70 -12.36
C LEU A 177 3.65 -14.23 -13.47
N LYS A 178 4.16 -15.16 -14.27
CA LYS A 178 5.02 -14.85 -15.42
C LYS A 178 4.34 -13.93 -16.43
N ARG A 179 3.04 -14.14 -16.63
CA ARG A 179 2.17 -13.36 -17.50
C ARG A 179 0.72 -13.73 -17.23
N ILE A 180 -0.20 -12.80 -17.36
CA ILE A 180 -1.64 -13.09 -17.36
C ILE A 180 -2.21 -12.84 -18.76
N PRO A 181 -2.32 -13.88 -19.62
CA PRO A 181 -2.80 -13.71 -21.00
C PRO A 181 -4.25 -13.25 -21.08
N ASP A 182 -5.08 -13.63 -20.11
CA ASP A 182 -6.50 -13.30 -20.06
C ASP A 182 -6.92 -12.95 -18.60
N LEU A 183 -6.94 -11.64 -18.31
CA LEU A 183 -7.39 -11.13 -17.01
C LEU A 183 -8.87 -11.40 -16.73
N ASN A 184 -9.71 -11.43 -17.78
CA ASN A 184 -11.14 -11.64 -17.59
C ASN A 184 -11.44 -13.10 -17.25
N TRP A 185 -10.74 -14.04 -17.89
CA TRP A 185 -10.83 -15.44 -17.51
C TRP A 185 -10.47 -15.62 -16.03
N LEU A 186 -9.35 -15.06 -15.60
CA LEU A 186 -8.87 -15.20 -14.23
C LEU A 186 -9.85 -14.58 -13.22
N ARG A 187 -10.41 -13.41 -13.51
CA ARG A 187 -11.44 -12.76 -12.66
C ARG A 187 -12.70 -13.61 -12.56
N ASN A 188 -13.18 -14.15 -13.68
CA ASN A 188 -14.37 -15.00 -13.70
C ASN A 188 -14.16 -16.28 -12.90
N ARG A 189 -12.98 -16.90 -12.97
CA ARG A 189 -12.68 -18.07 -12.15
C ARG A 189 -12.75 -17.77 -10.65
N PHE A 190 -12.26 -16.62 -10.20
CA PHE A 190 -12.42 -16.22 -8.80
C PHE A 190 -13.89 -16.03 -8.40
N ILE A 191 -14.70 -15.42 -9.28
CA ILE A 191 -16.15 -15.27 -9.04
C ILE A 191 -16.82 -16.64 -8.94
N GLU A 192 -16.49 -17.57 -9.82
CA GLU A 192 -17.02 -18.95 -9.81
C GLU A 192 -16.64 -19.73 -8.53
N LYS A 193 -15.49 -19.38 -7.92
CA LYS A 193 -15.08 -19.90 -6.60
C LYS A 193 -15.71 -19.16 -5.42
N GLY A 194 -16.60 -18.19 -5.68
CA GLY A 194 -17.31 -17.43 -4.64
C GLY A 194 -16.47 -16.33 -3.98
N VAL A 195 -15.37 -15.88 -4.61
CA VAL A 195 -14.50 -14.86 -4.06
C VAL A 195 -14.33 -13.67 -5.04
N TRP A 196 -14.13 -12.46 -4.49
CA TRP A 196 -13.90 -11.26 -5.27
C TRP A 196 -12.43 -10.84 -5.24
N ILE A 197 -11.62 -11.45 -6.09
CA ILE A 197 -10.21 -11.10 -6.28
C ILE A 197 -10.04 -10.39 -7.62
N ARG A 198 -9.30 -9.28 -7.64
CA ARG A 198 -9.12 -8.42 -8.80
C ARG A 198 -7.67 -8.40 -9.27
N PRO A 199 -7.19 -9.43 -10.00
CA PRO A 199 -5.85 -9.43 -10.55
C PRO A 199 -5.64 -8.23 -11.50
N PHE A 200 -4.41 -7.70 -11.53
CA PHE A 200 -4.02 -6.65 -12.46
C PHE A 200 -2.54 -6.81 -12.83
N LEU A 201 -2.15 -6.26 -13.97
CA LEU A 201 -0.82 -6.51 -14.54
C LEU A 201 -0.53 -8.03 -14.60
N ASP A 202 0.48 -8.47 -13.89
CA ASP A 202 0.92 -9.87 -13.77
C ASP A 202 0.73 -10.44 -12.35
N ILE A 203 -0.09 -9.78 -11.51
CA ILE A 203 -0.27 -10.18 -10.12
C ILE A 203 -1.71 -10.56 -9.77
N ILE A 204 -1.81 -11.55 -8.89
CA ILE A 204 -2.97 -11.85 -8.04
C ILE A 204 -2.64 -11.30 -6.65
N TYR A 205 -3.53 -10.50 -6.07
CA TYR A 205 -3.31 -9.96 -4.73
C TYR A 205 -4.56 -9.98 -3.88
N ILE A 206 -4.38 -10.06 -2.58
CA ILE A 206 -5.42 -9.90 -1.58
C ILE A 206 -5.05 -8.79 -0.59
N MET A 207 -6.04 -7.99 -0.24
CA MET A 207 -5.97 -6.95 0.79
C MET A 207 -7.28 -6.98 1.60
N PRO A 208 -7.47 -7.99 2.46
CA PRO A 208 -8.71 -8.16 3.21
C PRO A 208 -8.96 -7.01 4.20
N CYS A 209 -10.20 -6.87 4.67
CA CYS A 209 -10.49 -6.06 5.85
C CYS A 209 -9.83 -6.68 7.09
N PHE A 210 -9.55 -5.87 8.12
CA PHE A 210 -8.85 -6.37 9.31
C PHE A 210 -9.74 -7.24 10.20
N THR A 211 -11.05 -7.16 10.00
CA THR A 211 -12.07 -7.95 10.70
C THR A 211 -12.47 -9.21 9.95
N ILE A 212 -11.71 -9.59 8.90
CA ILE A 212 -11.96 -10.85 8.20
C ILE A 212 -11.77 -12.02 9.16
N GLU A 213 -12.71 -12.97 9.14
CA GLU A 213 -12.56 -14.21 9.91
C GLU A 213 -11.56 -15.15 9.23
N GLU A 214 -10.96 -16.04 10.02
CA GLU A 214 -9.94 -16.95 9.53
C GLU A 214 -10.46 -17.86 8.40
N ASP A 215 -11.70 -18.35 8.53
CA ASP A 215 -12.32 -19.20 7.51
C ASP A 215 -12.53 -18.42 6.19
N GLU A 216 -12.91 -17.15 6.26
CA GLU A 216 -13.08 -16.29 5.08
C GLU A 216 -11.73 -16.00 4.41
N LEU A 217 -10.69 -15.74 5.20
CA LEU A 217 -9.34 -15.55 4.68
C LEU A 217 -8.81 -16.82 4.01
N ASN A 218 -9.04 -17.98 4.62
CA ASN A 218 -8.69 -19.27 4.04
C ASN A 218 -9.45 -19.52 2.73
N GLN A 219 -10.74 -19.16 2.63
CA GLN A 219 -11.49 -19.27 1.39
C GLN A 219 -10.85 -18.48 0.24
N LEU A 220 -10.34 -17.25 0.51
CA LEU A 220 -9.60 -16.47 -0.49
C LEU A 220 -8.32 -17.19 -0.94
N LEU A 221 -7.56 -17.71 0.01
CA LEU A 221 -6.29 -18.40 -0.25
C LEU A 221 -6.52 -19.74 -0.97
N ASP A 222 -7.54 -20.51 -0.61
CA ASP A 222 -7.94 -21.75 -1.27
C ASP A 222 -8.33 -21.52 -2.73
N ALA A 223 -9.06 -20.41 -3.00
CA ALA A 223 -9.41 -20.06 -4.36
C ALA A 223 -8.16 -19.75 -5.21
N ILE A 224 -7.17 -19.05 -4.64
CA ILE A 224 -5.91 -18.77 -5.32
C ILE A 224 -5.15 -20.07 -5.59
N GLU A 225 -5.03 -20.93 -4.57
CA GLU A 225 -4.34 -22.22 -4.65
C GLU A 225 -4.90 -23.13 -5.73
N GLN A 226 -6.23 -23.15 -5.88
CA GLN A 226 -6.90 -23.96 -6.90
C GLN A 226 -6.80 -23.36 -8.31
N ILE A 227 -6.87 -22.03 -8.43
CA ILE A 227 -6.96 -21.37 -9.74
C ILE A 227 -5.59 -21.23 -10.40
N ILE A 228 -4.48 -21.09 -9.65
CA ILE A 228 -3.14 -20.98 -10.25
C ILE A 228 -2.78 -22.21 -11.11
N PRO A 229 -2.95 -23.46 -10.65
CA PRO A 229 -2.74 -24.63 -11.50
C PRO A 229 -3.65 -24.66 -12.74
N GLU A 230 -4.94 -24.36 -12.59
CA GLU A 230 -5.88 -24.28 -13.71
C GLU A 230 -5.45 -23.24 -14.75
N TRP A 231 -4.93 -22.08 -14.29
CA TRP A 231 -4.38 -21.04 -15.14
C TRP A 231 -3.11 -21.51 -15.86
N ALA A 232 -2.21 -22.17 -15.13
CA ALA A 232 -0.95 -22.66 -15.68
C ALA A 232 -1.21 -23.70 -16.78
N ASP A 233 -2.14 -24.64 -16.57
CA ASP A 233 -2.51 -25.66 -17.55
C ASP A 233 -3.16 -25.02 -18.79
N LYS A 234 -4.11 -24.11 -18.60
CA LYS A 234 -4.85 -23.47 -19.68
C LYS A 234 -3.96 -22.64 -20.60
N PHE A 235 -3.00 -21.91 -20.03
CA PHE A 235 -2.15 -20.96 -20.76
C PHE A 235 -0.72 -21.45 -20.92
N TYR A 236 -0.45 -22.75 -20.74
CA TYR A 236 0.87 -23.34 -20.74
C TYR A 236 1.77 -22.89 -21.89
N GLU A 237 1.26 -22.91 -23.14
CA GLU A 237 2.01 -22.50 -24.31
C GLU A 237 2.31 -21.00 -24.38
N GLN A 238 1.57 -20.18 -23.64
CA GLN A 238 1.72 -18.73 -23.61
C GLN A 238 2.59 -18.24 -22.46
N ILE A 239 2.85 -19.10 -21.46
CA ILE A 239 3.60 -18.76 -20.25
C ILE A 239 4.98 -19.45 -20.18
N LYS A 240 5.29 -20.31 -21.16
CA LYS A 240 6.66 -20.83 -21.36
C LYS A 240 7.63 -19.66 -21.60
#